data_307dd8d2ac33adba73e177acbb792787
#
_entry.id   307dd8d2ac33adba73e177acbb792787
#
_cell.length_a   1.000
_cell.length_b   1.000
_cell.length_c   1.000
_cell.angle_alpha   90.00
_cell.angle_beta   90.00
_cell.angle_gamma   90.00
#
_symmetry.space_group_name_H-M   'P 1'
#
loop_
_entity.id
_entity.type
_entity.pdbx_description
1 polymer ?
#
loop_
_entity_poly.entity_id
_entity_poly.type
_entity_poly.pdbx_seq_one_letter_code
_entity_poly.pdbx_strand_id
1 'polypeptide(L)'
;MMKEHKKETLNYYEANAAAFVEGTINSDMSHIYERFELLLPEGAKVLDLGCGSGRDAKHFIEKGYEVEAVDGSQKLCDFAAEYIGQEVKCVMFEDIDYAEEFDAVWACAALLHVSKSELPGIIQKVREAMKLDGTLFTCFKYGNHEYVKDGRFFNNYDEESIHEIIGPETGFEIVDSFISGDVREDRKDERWVNVIAKKF
;
A
#
# COMPACT_ATOMS: atom_id res chain seq x y z
N MET A 1 -10.22 16.33 -13.63
CA MET A 1 -8.87 16.47 -14.23
C MET A 1 -7.86 16.04 -13.17
N MET A 2 -7.02 15.03 -13.46
CA MET A 2 -6.00 14.53 -12.51
C MET A 2 -5.07 15.67 -12.08
N LYS A 3 -4.76 15.79 -10.78
CA LYS A 3 -3.82 16.81 -10.28
C LYS A 3 -2.41 16.58 -10.87
N GLU A 4 -1.66 17.65 -11.10
CA GLU A 4 -0.37 17.59 -11.80
C GLU A 4 0.63 16.67 -11.10
N HIS A 5 0.77 16.75 -9.78
CA HIS A 5 1.67 15.88 -9.01
C HIS A 5 1.34 14.38 -9.10
N LYS A 6 0.06 14.01 -9.24
CA LYS A 6 -0.33 12.60 -9.47
C LYS A 6 0.13 12.12 -10.85
N LYS A 7 -0.08 12.97 -11.87
CA LYS A 7 0.35 12.65 -13.22
C LYS A 7 1.87 12.51 -13.31
N GLU A 8 2.62 13.39 -12.63
CA GLU A 8 4.08 13.30 -12.59
C GLU A 8 4.54 12.02 -11.89
N THR A 9 3.95 11.68 -10.74
CA THR A 9 4.23 10.44 -10.01
C THR A 9 3.95 9.21 -10.87
N LEU A 10 2.80 9.17 -11.54
CA LEU A 10 2.45 8.08 -12.46
C LEU A 10 3.44 7.99 -13.63
N ASN A 11 3.77 9.11 -14.26
CA ASN A 11 4.75 9.17 -15.36
C ASN A 11 6.12 8.66 -14.91
N TYR A 12 6.53 8.96 -13.67
CA TYR A 12 7.77 8.44 -13.12
C TYR A 12 7.77 6.90 -13.08
N TYR A 13 6.72 6.29 -12.55
CA TYR A 13 6.61 4.83 -12.47
C TYR A 13 6.49 4.20 -13.86
N GLU A 14 5.74 4.80 -14.78
CA GLU A 14 5.71 4.37 -16.18
C GLU A 14 7.09 4.42 -16.86
N ALA A 15 7.86 5.47 -16.61
CA ALA A 15 9.17 5.63 -17.23
C ALA A 15 10.25 4.74 -16.59
N ASN A 16 10.13 4.42 -15.29
CA ASN A 16 11.17 3.75 -14.51
C ASN A 16 10.74 2.37 -13.98
N ALA A 17 9.69 1.76 -14.53
CA ALA A 17 9.11 0.51 -14.02
C ALA A 17 10.16 -0.60 -13.86
N ALA A 18 11.00 -0.84 -14.85
CA ALA A 18 12.03 -1.89 -14.79
C ALA A 18 13.03 -1.68 -13.64
N ALA A 19 13.55 -0.45 -13.48
CA ALA A 19 14.48 -0.13 -12.40
C ALA A 19 13.81 -0.19 -11.02
N PHE A 20 12.52 0.20 -10.93
CA PHE A 20 11.75 0.07 -9.72
C PHE A 20 11.54 -1.41 -9.32
N VAL A 21 11.18 -2.26 -10.28
CA VAL A 21 11.01 -3.70 -10.06
C VAL A 21 12.34 -4.32 -9.59
N GLU A 22 13.44 -4.05 -10.29
CA GLU A 22 14.77 -4.56 -9.91
C GLU A 22 15.16 -4.15 -8.48
N GLY A 23 14.87 -2.91 -8.09
CA GLY A 23 15.21 -2.37 -6.78
C GLY A 23 14.28 -2.81 -5.63
N THR A 24 13.15 -3.46 -5.91
CA THR A 24 12.15 -3.77 -4.86
C THR A 24 11.76 -5.24 -4.77
N ILE A 25 11.83 -5.99 -5.86
CA ILE A 25 11.28 -7.34 -5.95
C ILE A 25 11.90 -8.34 -4.98
N ASN A 26 13.17 -8.15 -4.60
CA ASN A 26 13.89 -9.02 -3.68
C ASN A 26 14.04 -8.45 -2.27
N SER A 27 13.35 -7.35 -1.95
CA SER A 27 13.42 -6.74 -0.62
C SER A 27 12.75 -7.65 0.42
N ASP A 28 13.41 -7.88 1.54
CA ASP A 28 12.90 -8.72 2.62
C ASP A 28 11.88 -7.95 3.48
N MET A 29 10.63 -8.40 3.44
CA MET A 29 9.52 -7.88 4.23
C MET A 29 9.02 -8.85 5.30
N SER A 30 9.72 -9.95 5.54
CA SER A 30 9.28 -11.07 6.37
C SER A 30 8.76 -10.62 7.74
N HIS A 31 9.47 -9.72 8.43
CA HIS A 31 9.10 -9.25 9.75
C HIS A 31 7.79 -8.42 9.77
N ILE A 32 7.39 -7.81 8.63
CA ILE A 32 6.12 -7.10 8.51
C ILE A 32 5.02 -8.07 8.11
N TYR A 33 5.30 -9.00 7.18
CA TYR A 33 4.33 -10.05 6.82
C TYR A 33 3.90 -10.86 8.04
N GLU A 34 4.85 -11.31 8.88
CA GLU A 34 4.54 -12.09 10.09
C GLU A 34 3.54 -11.38 11.00
N ARG A 35 3.69 -10.07 11.23
CA ARG A 35 2.77 -9.28 12.05
C ARG A 35 1.37 -9.19 11.44
N PHE A 36 1.29 -9.01 10.13
CA PHE A 36 0.03 -8.88 9.41
C PHE A 36 -0.70 -10.23 9.29
N GLU A 37 0.00 -11.27 8.90
CA GLU A 37 -0.55 -12.62 8.69
C GLU A 37 -1.13 -13.23 9.97
N LEU A 38 -0.59 -12.91 11.16
CA LEU A 38 -1.15 -13.33 12.45
C LEU A 38 -2.61 -12.90 12.69
N LEU A 39 -3.07 -11.89 11.96
CA LEU A 39 -4.40 -11.31 12.09
C LEU A 39 -5.37 -11.78 11.00
N LEU A 40 -4.88 -12.56 10.02
CA LEU A 40 -5.68 -13.01 8.89
C LEU A 40 -6.28 -14.41 9.13
N PRO A 41 -7.52 -14.66 8.69
CA PRO A 41 -8.04 -16.01 8.61
C PRO A 41 -7.32 -16.82 7.53
N GLU A 42 -7.33 -18.15 7.66
CA GLU A 42 -6.84 -19.06 6.64
C GLU A 42 -7.58 -18.84 5.31
N GLY A 43 -6.83 -18.71 4.21
CA GLY A 43 -7.41 -18.46 2.88
C GLY A 43 -8.06 -17.09 2.72
N ALA A 44 -7.69 -16.10 3.53
CA ALA A 44 -8.22 -14.74 3.44
C ALA A 44 -8.11 -14.18 2.02
N LYS A 45 -9.09 -13.37 1.62
CA LYS A 45 -9.03 -12.57 0.40
C LYS A 45 -8.33 -11.24 0.68
N VAL A 46 -7.18 -11.02 0.05
CA VAL A 46 -6.30 -9.85 0.25
C VAL A 46 -6.30 -8.95 -0.98
N LEU A 47 -6.52 -7.66 -0.79
CA LEU A 47 -6.26 -6.64 -1.81
C LEU A 47 -4.85 -6.10 -1.63
N ASP A 48 -3.95 -6.30 -2.61
CA ASP A 48 -2.66 -5.63 -2.68
C ASP A 48 -2.84 -4.31 -3.44
N LEU A 49 -2.99 -3.23 -2.69
CA LEU A 49 -3.32 -1.89 -3.19
C LEU A 49 -2.06 -1.09 -3.48
N GLY A 50 -1.73 -0.92 -4.76
CA GLY A 50 -0.46 -0.36 -5.23
C GLY A 50 0.65 -1.41 -5.22
N CYS A 51 0.41 -2.55 -5.86
CA CYS A 51 1.23 -3.75 -5.79
C CYS A 51 2.65 -3.59 -6.38
N GLY A 52 2.89 -2.57 -7.18
CA GLY A 52 4.19 -2.25 -7.73
C GLY A 52 4.83 -3.41 -8.51
N SER A 53 5.90 -4.00 -7.95
CA SER A 53 6.59 -5.15 -8.57
C SER A 53 5.84 -6.49 -8.44
N GLY A 54 4.76 -6.54 -7.68
CA GLY A 54 4.05 -7.78 -7.37
C GLY A 54 4.71 -8.63 -6.28
N ARG A 55 5.77 -8.13 -5.62
CA ARG A 55 6.49 -8.83 -4.55
C ARG A 55 5.56 -9.32 -3.44
N ASP A 56 4.73 -8.42 -2.92
CA ASP A 56 3.85 -8.70 -1.78
C ASP A 56 2.70 -9.62 -2.21
N ALA A 57 2.08 -9.34 -3.37
CA ALA A 57 1.07 -10.21 -3.96
C ALA A 57 1.58 -11.63 -4.14
N LYS A 58 2.81 -11.81 -4.66
CA LYS A 58 3.44 -13.13 -4.84
C LYS A 58 3.58 -13.86 -3.51
N HIS A 59 4.07 -13.18 -2.49
CA HIS A 59 4.22 -13.74 -1.15
C HIS A 59 2.86 -14.25 -0.61
N PHE A 60 1.81 -13.44 -0.68
CA PHE A 60 0.49 -13.84 -0.18
C PHE A 60 -0.12 -15.01 -0.98
N ILE A 61 0.05 -15.03 -2.30
CA ILE A 61 -0.37 -16.17 -3.14
C ILE A 61 0.34 -17.47 -2.70
N GLU A 62 1.65 -17.42 -2.49
CA GLU A 62 2.45 -18.58 -2.06
C GLU A 62 2.08 -19.07 -0.64
N LYS A 63 1.54 -18.18 0.19
CA LYS A 63 0.97 -18.51 1.51
C LYS A 63 -0.44 -19.09 1.45
N GLY A 64 -1.08 -19.11 0.27
CA GLY A 64 -2.40 -19.69 0.08
C GLY A 64 -3.56 -18.71 0.25
N TYR A 65 -3.30 -17.40 0.28
CA TYR A 65 -4.33 -16.37 0.27
C TYR A 65 -4.91 -16.17 -1.14
N GLU A 66 -6.17 -15.76 -1.22
CA GLU A 66 -6.75 -15.25 -2.47
C GLU A 66 -6.32 -13.80 -2.65
N VAL A 67 -5.59 -13.49 -3.70
CA VAL A 67 -5.04 -12.14 -3.87
C VAL A 67 -5.66 -11.46 -5.09
N GLU A 68 -6.12 -10.24 -4.89
CA GLU A 68 -6.37 -9.29 -5.96
C GLU A 68 -5.33 -8.18 -5.89
N ALA A 69 -4.59 -7.96 -6.97
CA ALA A 69 -3.53 -6.94 -7.03
C ALA A 69 -3.91 -5.82 -7.98
N VAL A 70 -3.67 -4.59 -7.56
CA VAL A 70 -3.97 -3.38 -8.35
C VAL A 70 -2.82 -2.38 -8.29
N ASP A 71 -2.58 -1.67 -9.39
CA ASP A 71 -1.63 -0.54 -9.44
C ASP A 71 -2.12 0.52 -10.44
N GLY A 72 -1.66 1.75 -10.29
CA GLY A 72 -2.00 2.83 -11.23
C GLY A 72 -1.15 2.85 -12.50
N SER A 73 0.02 2.21 -12.49
CA SER A 73 0.94 2.15 -13.64
C SER A 73 0.70 0.90 -14.47
N GLN A 74 0.37 1.07 -15.74
CA GLN A 74 0.16 -0.06 -16.65
C GLN A 74 1.41 -0.93 -16.76
N LYS A 75 2.60 -0.32 -16.82
CA LYS A 75 3.84 -1.09 -16.90
C LYS A 75 4.11 -1.91 -15.64
N LEU A 76 3.82 -1.37 -14.46
CA LEU A 76 3.95 -2.14 -13.22
C LEU A 76 2.91 -3.26 -13.17
N CYS A 77 1.67 -3.01 -13.60
CA CYS A 77 0.65 -4.06 -13.73
C CYS A 77 1.11 -5.20 -14.64
N ASP A 78 1.70 -4.87 -15.80
CA ASP A 78 2.19 -5.87 -16.75
C ASP A 78 3.32 -6.72 -16.14
N PHE A 79 4.30 -6.09 -15.47
CA PHE A 79 5.38 -6.79 -14.75
C PHE A 79 4.85 -7.67 -13.61
N ALA A 80 3.97 -7.11 -12.79
CA ALA A 80 3.42 -7.84 -11.66
C ALA A 80 2.59 -9.03 -12.13
N ALA A 81 1.76 -8.87 -13.17
CA ALA A 81 0.94 -9.94 -13.74
C ALA A 81 1.80 -11.11 -14.25
N GLU A 82 2.90 -10.82 -14.96
CA GLU A 82 3.85 -11.84 -15.39
C GLU A 82 4.51 -12.55 -14.18
N TYR A 83 4.91 -11.78 -13.18
CA TYR A 83 5.63 -12.30 -12.01
C TYR A 83 4.75 -13.17 -11.11
N ILE A 84 3.49 -12.77 -10.86
CA ILE A 84 2.56 -13.51 -10.00
C ILE A 84 1.78 -14.59 -10.75
N GLY A 85 1.73 -14.53 -12.09
CA GLY A 85 1.01 -15.50 -12.93
C GLY A 85 -0.51 -15.34 -12.93
N GLN A 86 -1.02 -14.14 -12.62
CA GLN A 86 -2.43 -13.79 -12.67
C GLN A 86 -2.64 -12.33 -13.10
N GLU A 87 -3.89 -11.97 -13.43
CA GLU A 87 -4.24 -10.60 -13.81
C GLU A 87 -3.96 -9.61 -12.68
N VAL A 88 -3.44 -8.44 -13.05
CA VAL A 88 -3.33 -7.25 -12.18
C VAL A 88 -4.14 -6.13 -12.80
N LYS A 89 -5.05 -5.54 -12.03
CA LYS A 89 -5.92 -4.48 -12.55
C LYS A 89 -5.19 -3.15 -12.54
N CYS A 90 -5.17 -2.46 -13.69
CA CYS A 90 -4.64 -1.10 -13.76
C CYS A 90 -5.73 -0.11 -13.37
N VAL A 91 -5.71 0.36 -12.11
CA VAL A 91 -6.71 1.26 -11.55
C VAL A 91 -6.10 2.24 -10.55
N MET A 92 -6.53 3.50 -10.59
CA MET A 92 -6.09 4.52 -9.63
C MET A 92 -6.80 4.34 -8.28
N PHE A 93 -6.19 4.79 -7.19
CA PHE A 93 -6.77 4.68 -5.84
C PHE A 93 -8.15 5.32 -5.72
N GLU A 94 -8.38 6.43 -6.41
CA GLU A 94 -9.68 7.12 -6.45
C GLU A 94 -10.77 6.37 -7.23
N ASP A 95 -10.38 5.43 -8.08
CA ASP A 95 -11.28 4.71 -8.99
C ASP A 95 -11.58 3.28 -8.52
N ILE A 96 -10.99 2.80 -7.40
CA ILE A 96 -11.39 1.53 -6.81
C ILE A 96 -12.86 1.60 -6.38
N ASP A 97 -13.60 0.52 -6.66
CA ASP A 97 -15.04 0.41 -6.42
C ASP A 97 -15.38 -1.00 -5.91
N TYR A 98 -14.91 -1.28 -4.70
CA TYR A 98 -15.14 -2.55 -4.01
C TYR A 98 -16.05 -2.33 -2.80
N ALA A 99 -16.88 -3.31 -2.46
CA ALA A 99 -17.82 -3.24 -1.35
C ALA A 99 -17.79 -4.53 -0.51
N GLU A 100 -17.13 -4.47 0.65
CA GLU A 100 -17.05 -5.57 1.62
C GLU A 100 -16.55 -6.90 1.03
N GLU A 101 -15.54 -6.82 0.15
CA GLU A 101 -15.02 -7.99 -0.56
C GLU A 101 -13.81 -8.62 0.11
N PHE A 102 -12.97 -7.82 0.79
CA PHE A 102 -11.66 -8.25 1.26
C PHE A 102 -11.62 -8.48 2.78
N ASP A 103 -11.02 -9.58 3.17
CA ASP A 103 -10.67 -9.87 4.58
C ASP A 103 -9.47 -9.02 5.02
N ALA A 104 -8.64 -8.59 4.06
CA ALA A 104 -7.52 -7.72 4.32
C ALA A 104 -7.17 -6.80 3.14
N VAL A 105 -6.61 -5.63 3.46
CA VAL A 105 -5.99 -4.70 2.51
C VAL A 105 -4.54 -4.47 2.89
N TRP A 106 -3.65 -4.70 1.95
CA TRP A 106 -2.23 -4.41 2.06
C TRP A 106 -1.90 -3.22 1.16
N ALA A 107 -1.46 -2.09 1.75
CA ALA A 107 -1.12 -0.86 1.04
C ALA A 107 0.30 -0.41 1.41
N CYS A 108 1.28 -1.25 1.06
CA CYS A 108 2.69 -1.06 1.40
C CYS A 108 3.34 0.01 0.53
N ALA A 109 3.77 1.12 1.14
CA ALA A 109 4.43 2.23 0.45
C ALA A 109 3.67 2.76 -0.79
N ALA A 110 2.35 2.67 -0.78
CA ALA A 110 1.46 3.04 -1.87
C ALA A 110 0.76 4.38 -1.62
N LEU A 111 0.02 4.49 -0.54
CA LEU A 111 -0.81 5.66 -0.23
C LEU A 111 0.01 6.93 0.10
N LEU A 112 1.29 6.82 0.31
CA LEU A 112 2.21 7.94 0.50
C LEU A 112 2.32 8.88 -0.73
N HIS A 113 1.77 8.49 -1.88
CA HIS A 113 1.69 9.32 -3.08
C HIS A 113 0.36 10.09 -3.20
N VAL A 114 -0.54 9.92 -2.23
CA VAL A 114 -1.80 10.64 -2.13
C VAL A 114 -1.62 11.88 -1.24
N SER A 115 -2.13 13.04 -1.65
CA SER A 115 -2.03 14.27 -0.83
C SER A 115 -2.84 14.15 0.46
N LYS A 116 -2.41 14.87 1.52
CA LYS A 116 -3.16 14.93 2.81
C LYS A 116 -4.62 15.30 2.62
N SER A 117 -4.91 16.18 1.66
CA SER A 117 -6.28 16.62 1.38
C SER A 117 -7.16 15.55 0.71
N GLU A 118 -6.57 14.57 0.04
CA GLU A 118 -7.28 13.51 -0.68
C GLU A 118 -7.28 12.17 0.06
N LEU A 119 -6.29 11.95 0.91
CA LEU A 119 -6.10 10.69 1.61
C LEU A 119 -7.32 10.24 2.43
N PRO A 120 -8.05 11.12 3.16
CA PRO A 120 -9.27 10.69 3.88
C PRO A 120 -10.31 10.03 2.97
N GLY A 121 -10.51 10.56 1.75
CA GLY A 121 -11.44 9.95 0.78
C GLY A 121 -10.96 8.59 0.27
N ILE A 122 -9.65 8.39 0.12
CA ILE A 122 -9.07 7.09 -0.26
C ILE A 122 -9.19 6.09 0.90
N ILE A 123 -8.91 6.51 2.14
CA ILE A 123 -9.07 5.65 3.33
C ILE A 123 -10.53 5.20 3.49
N GLN A 124 -11.49 6.07 3.18
CA GLN A 124 -12.90 5.69 3.18
C GLN A 124 -13.17 4.58 2.14
N LYS A 125 -12.68 4.70 0.91
CA LYS A 125 -12.80 3.66 -0.13
C LYS A 125 -12.13 2.34 0.27
N VAL A 126 -10.95 2.43 0.88
CA VAL A 126 -10.27 1.24 1.45
C VAL A 126 -11.16 0.58 2.49
N ARG A 127 -11.74 1.36 3.40
CA ARG A 127 -12.67 0.86 4.42
C ARG A 127 -13.92 0.23 3.80
N GLU A 128 -14.49 0.82 2.76
CA GLU A 128 -15.66 0.28 2.03
C GLU A 128 -15.32 -1.05 1.35
N ALA A 129 -14.12 -1.21 0.81
CA ALA A 129 -13.65 -2.46 0.19
C ALA A 129 -13.49 -3.61 1.19
N MET A 130 -13.23 -3.32 2.46
CA MET A 130 -12.98 -4.30 3.51
C MET A 130 -14.28 -4.84 4.11
N LYS A 131 -14.30 -6.13 4.43
CA LYS A 131 -15.32 -6.73 5.30
C LYS A 131 -15.23 -6.17 6.73
N LEU A 132 -16.28 -6.35 7.52
CA LEU A 132 -16.24 -6.09 8.97
C LEU A 132 -15.13 -6.95 9.61
N ASP A 133 -14.42 -6.42 10.59
CA ASP A 133 -13.24 -7.02 11.22
C ASP A 133 -12.05 -7.27 10.27
N GLY A 134 -12.13 -6.78 9.03
CA GLY A 134 -11.04 -6.85 8.06
C GLY A 134 -9.79 -6.10 8.53
N THR A 135 -8.61 -6.56 8.10
CA THR A 135 -7.30 -6.02 8.54
C THR A 135 -6.70 -5.12 7.45
N LEU A 136 -6.33 -3.91 7.82
CA LEU A 136 -5.56 -2.98 6.97
C LEU A 136 -4.10 -2.96 7.42
N PHE A 137 -3.16 -3.07 6.47
CA PHE A 137 -1.79 -2.62 6.63
C PHE A 137 -1.51 -1.45 5.70
N THR A 138 -0.86 -0.42 6.23
CA THR A 138 -0.30 0.66 5.41
C THR A 138 0.94 1.24 6.06
N CYS A 139 1.83 1.84 5.25
CA CYS A 139 3.00 2.53 5.75
C CYS A 139 3.31 3.80 4.97
N PHE A 140 3.92 4.74 5.68
CA PHE A 140 4.35 6.03 5.14
C PHE A 140 5.78 6.32 5.56
N LYS A 141 6.49 7.14 4.79
CA LYS A 141 7.77 7.68 5.24
C LYS A 141 7.57 8.53 6.49
N TYR A 142 8.49 8.40 7.42
CA TYR A 142 8.42 9.10 8.70
C TYR A 142 8.62 10.61 8.54
N GLY A 143 7.76 11.39 9.17
CA GLY A 143 7.76 12.85 9.15
C GLY A 143 6.35 13.42 9.07
N ASN A 144 6.20 14.72 8.93
CA ASN A 144 4.87 15.35 8.87
C ASN A 144 4.81 16.46 7.80
N HIS A 145 5.21 16.14 6.57
CA HIS A 145 5.21 17.11 5.47
C HIS A 145 4.96 16.43 4.12
N GLU A 146 4.53 17.24 3.17
CA GLU A 146 4.38 16.87 1.77
C GLU A 146 5.54 17.45 0.96
N TYR A 147 6.05 16.72 -0.02
CA TYR A 147 7.12 17.18 -0.91
C TYR A 147 7.14 16.41 -2.23
N VAL A 148 7.84 16.97 -3.20
CA VAL A 148 8.17 16.30 -4.47
C VAL A 148 9.66 16.00 -4.50
N LYS A 149 10.01 14.76 -4.86
CA LYS A 149 11.39 14.33 -5.06
C LYS A 149 11.46 13.41 -6.28
N ASP A 150 12.39 13.73 -7.20
CA ASP A 150 12.63 12.95 -8.40
C ASP A 150 11.34 12.69 -9.23
N GLY A 151 10.46 13.70 -9.35
CA GLY A 151 9.19 13.61 -10.07
C GLY A 151 8.10 12.81 -9.35
N ARG A 152 8.29 12.42 -8.10
CA ARG A 152 7.29 11.75 -7.26
C ARG A 152 6.85 12.66 -6.11
N PHE A 153 5.57 12.71 -5.91
CA PHE A 153 4.97 13.32 -4.73
C PHE A 153 5.03 12.36 -3.54
N PHE A 154 5.31 12.89 -2.36
CA PHE A 154 5.33 12.14 -1.10
C PHE A 154 4.58 12.89 -0.02
N ASN A 155 3.84 12.14 0.76
CA ASN A 155 3.12 12.58 1.93
C ASN A 155 3.61 11.75 3.14
N ASN A 156 4.31 12.39 4.06
CA ASN A 156 4.88 11.74 5.23
C ASN A 156 3.95 11.87 6.44
N TYR A 157 4.02 10.88 7.32
CA TYR A 157 3.32 10.87 8.61
C TYR A 157 4.26 10.46 9.74
N ASP A 158 4.01 10.99 10.94
CA ASP A 158 4.50 10.50 12.21
C ASP A 158 3.40 9.70 12.93
N GLU A 159 3.72 9.17 14.13
CA GLU A 159 2.77 8.33 14.87
C GLU A 159 1.49 9.10 15.25
N GLU A 160 1.59 10.37 15.60
CA GLU A 160 0.45 11.19 16.00
C GLU A 160 -0.47 11.46 14.80
N SER A 161 0.09 12.00 13.73
CA SER A 161 -0.68 12.41 12.55
C SER A 161 -1.28 11.24 11.76
N ILE A 162 -0.64 10.05 11.76
CA ILE A 162 -1.22 8.89 11.08
C ILE A 162 -2.44 8.34 11.84
N HIS A 163 -2.47 8.44 13.16
CA HIS A 163 -3.61 8.00 13.98
C HIS A 163 -4.85 8.88 13.78
N GLU A 164 -4.70 10.11 13.30
CA GLU A 164 -5.82 10.96 12.91
C GLU A 164 -6.49 10.47 11.60
N ILE A 165 -5.70 9.83 10.72
CA ILE A 165 -6.18 9.33 9.42
C ILE A 165 -6.64 7.88 9.50
N ILE A 166 -5.99 7.07 10.33
CA ILE A 166 -6.34 5.68 10.59
C ILE A 166 -6.54 5.53 12.09
N GLY A 167 -7.79 5.57 12.53
CA GLY A 167 -8.14 5.52 13.94
C GLY A 167 -9.66 5.46 14.14
N PRO A 168 -10.13 5.58 15.38
CA PRO A 168 -11.55 5.40 15.72
C PRO A 168 -12.48 6.34 14.96
N GLU A 169 -12.09 7.59 14.73
CA GLU A 169 -12.89 8.58 14.02
C GLU A 169 -13.09 8.24 12.53
N THR A 170 -12.21 7.40 11.98
CA THR A 170 -12.29 6.93 10.58
C THR A 170 -12.78 5.47 10.48
N GLY A 171 -13.21 4.88 11.59
CA GLY A 171 -13.78 3.53 11.66
C GLY A 171 -12.73 2.41 11.67
N PHE A 172 -11.55 2.70 12.25
CA PHE A 172 -10.47 1.73 12.44
C PHE A 172 -10.03 1.66 13.91
N GLU A 173 -9.83 0.45 14.39
CA GLU A 173 -9.09 0.17 15.62
C GLU A 173 -7.64 -0.17 15.27
N ILE A 174 -6.69 0.62 15.78
CA ILE A 174 -5.26 0.34 15.58
C ILE A 174 -4.87 -0.84 16.45
N VAL A 175 -4.40 -1.91 15.81
CA VAL A 175 -3.94 -3.13 16.47
C VAL A 175 -2.44 -3.10 16.74
N ASP A 176 -1.67 -2.54 15.79
CA ASP A 176 -0.22 -2.39 15.92
C ASP A 176 0.24 -1.12 15.18
N SER A 177 1.20 -0.41 15.77
CA SER A 177 1.84 0.74 15.16
C SER A 177 3.31 0.77 15.56
N PHE A 178 4.21 0.80 14.58
CA PHE A 178 5.63 0.72 14.84
C PHE A 178 6.47 1.46 13.79
N ILE A 179 7.68 1.85 14.21
CA ILE A 179 8.66 2.45 13.31
C ILE A 179 9.63 1.40 12.82
N SER A 180 9.90 1.39 11.51
CA SER A 180 10.92 0.56 10.89
C SER A 180 11.94 1.39 10.09
N GLY A 181 13.09 0.81 9.78
CA GLY A 181 14.00 1.31 8.74
C GLY A 181 13.51 0.92 7.34
N ASP A 182 14.11 1.53 6.30
CA ASP A 182 13.91 1.04 4.93
C ASP A 182 14.61 -0.32 4.75
N VAL A 183 13.94 -1.24 4.10
CA VAL A 183 14.46 -2.60 3.86
C VAL A 183 15.56 -2.64 2.80
N ARG A 184 15.74 -1.57 2.03
CA ARG A 184 16.80 -1.43 1.02
C ARG A 184 18.08 -0.92 1.64
N GLU A 185 19.20 -1.56 1.32
CA GLU A 185 20.50 -1.25 1.92
C GLU A 185 21.00 0.18 1.65
N ASP A 186 20.66 0.74 0.49
CA ASP A 186 21.03 2.10 0.08
C ASP A 186 20.18 3.19 0.76
N ARG A 187 19.19 2.81 1.59
CA ARG A 187 18.22 3.72 2.24
C ARG A 187 18.08 3.49 3.74
N LYS A 188 19.07 2.96 4.39
CA LYS A 188 19.05 2.63 5.83
C LYS A 188 18.74 3.80 6.77
N ASP A 189 18.95 5.03 6.32
CA ASP A 189 18.62 6.25 7.08
C ASP A 189 17.15 6.66 6.96
N GLU A 190 16.40 6.08 6.00
CA GLU A 190 14.97 6.35 5.84
C GLU A 190 14.19 5.55 6.89
N ARG A 191 13.23 6.21 7.53
CA ARG A 191 12.34 5.60 8.53
C ARG A 191 10.92 5.59 8.01
N TRP A 192 10.17 4.60 8.47
CA TRP A 192 8.77 4.37 8.09
C TRP A 192 7.90 4.26 9.33
N VAL A 193 6.74 4.90 9.32
CA VAL A 193 5.65 4.59 10.24
C VAL A 193 4.76 3.54 9.58
N ASN A 194 4.51 2.46 10.32
CA ASN A 194 3.69 1.33 9.88
C ASN A 194 2.47 1.25 10.79
N VAL A 195 1.31 0.97 10.22
CA VAL A 195 0.06 0.81 10.95
C VAL A 195 -0.64 -0.47 10.49
N ILE A 196 -1.07 -1.27 11.45
CA ILE A 196 -2.01 -2.38 11.26
C ILE A 196 -3.28 -2.03 12.03
N ALA A 197 -4.41 -2.04 11.35
CA ALA A 197 -5.69 -1.67 11.95
C ALA A 197 -6.82 -2.60 11.51
N LYS A 198 -7.87 -2.73 12.32
CA LYS A 198 -9.09 -3.46 11.99
C LYS A 198 -10.24 -2.50 11.71
N LYS A 199 -11.02 -2.81 10.69
CA LYS A 199 -12.31 -2.13 10.42
C LYS A 199 -13.34 -2.56 11.45
N PHE A 200 -14.08 -1.59 12.03
CA PHE A 200 -15.26 -1.83 12.87
C PHE A 200 -16.46 -1.01 12.43
#